data_038bca03dd6af2a4fd1542cb0df60513
#
_entry.id   038bca03dd6af2a4fd1542cb0df60513
#
_cell.length_a   1.000
_cell.length_b   1.000
_cell.length_c   1.000
_cell.angle_alpha   90.00
_cell.angle_beta   90.00
_cell.angle_gamma   90.00
#
_symmetry.space_group_name_H-M   'P 1'
#
loop_
_entity.id
_entity.type
_entity.pdbx_description
1 polymer ?
#
loop_
_entity_poly.entity_id
_entity_poly.type
_entity_poly.pdbx_seq_one_letter_code
_entity_poly.pdbx_strand_id
1 'polypeptide(L)'
;KSKGLEYPLVWLPFITNFRVQEQAFYHDRHSFEAVLDLNAAPESVDLAEAERLAEDLRLLYVALTRSVWHCSLGVAPLVRRRGDKKGDTDVHQSALGRLLQKGEPQDAAGLRTCIEALCDDDIAWQTAQIGDNQPWQVNDVSTAELNAKTLQRLPGDNWRVTSYSGLQQRGH
;
A
#
# COMPACT_ATOMS: atom_id res chain seq x y z
N LYS A 1 -10.66 -4.82 0.96
CA LYS A 1 -11.06 -3.58 0.27
C LYS A 1 -11.35 -2.52 1.33
N SER A 2 -10.40 -1.63 1.59
CA SER A 2 -10.49 -0.63 2.67
C SER A 2 -10.78 0.80 2.16
N LYS A 3 -10.97 0.98 0.85
CA LYS A 3 -11.28 2.29 0.27
C LYS A 3 -12.57 2.85 0.89
N GLY A 4 -12.48 4.06 1.47
CA GLY A 4 -13.60 4.71 2.16
C GLY A 4 -13.79 4.30 3.63
N LEU A 5 -12.98 3.36 4.15
CA LEU A 5 -12.96 3.03 5.57
C LEU A 5 -11.82 3.79 6.27
N GLU A 6 -12.00 4.08 7.54
CA GLU A 6 -11.01 4.70 8.41
C GLU A 6 -10.74 3.80 9.60
N TYR A 7 -9.50 3.79 10.07
CA TYR A 7 -9.06 2.97 11.19
C TYR A 7 -8.30 3.84 12.19
N PRO A 8 -8.52 3.66 13.49
CA PRO A 8 -7.77 4.39 14.51
C PRO A 8 -6.26 4.22 14.36
N LEU A 9 -5.80 3.00 14.13
CA LEU A 9 -4.40 2.63 13.96
C LEU A 9 -4.23 1.87 12.65
N VAL A 10 -3.18 2.19 11.90
CA VAL A 10 -2.82 1.49 10.67
C VAL A 10 -1.37 1.03 10.76
N TRP A 11 -1.12 -0.20 10.38
CA TRP A 11 0.21 -0.78 10.31
C TRP A 11 0.51 -1.30 8.92
N LEU A 12 1.58 -0.77 8.30
CA LEU A 12 2.02 -1.10 6.96
C LEU A 12 3.45 -1.69 7.00
N PRO A 13 3.62 -2.96 7.40
CA PRO A 13 4.93 -3.55 7.70
C PRO A 13 5.80 -3.80 6.46
N PHE A 14 5.22 -3.85 5.26
CA PHE A 14 5.91 -4.21 4.02
C PHE A 14 5.84 -3.12 2.96
N ILE A 15 5.89 -1.87 3.38
CA ILE A 15 5.65 -0.71 2.51
C ILE A 15 6.73 -0.50 1.44
N THR A 16 7.90 -1.10 1.63
CA THR A 16 9.00 -1.10 0.65
C THR A 16 8.94 -2.27 -0.33
N ASN A 17 7.94 -3.15 -0.19
CA ASN A 17 7.79 -4.25 -1.14
C ASN A 17 7.26 -3.74 -2.47
N PHE A 18 7.75 -4.33 -3.57
CA PHE A 18 7.31 -4.05 -4.92
C PHE A 18 7.53 -5.27 -5.81
N ARG A 19 6.91 -5.28 -6.96
CA ARG A 19 7.12 -6.32 -7.97
C ARG A 19 7.46 -5.64 -9.29
N VAL A 20 8.63 -5.95 -9.84
CA VAL A 20 9.05 -5.45 -11.15
C VAL A 20 8.13 -6.04 -12.22
N GLN A 21 7.73 -5.21 -13.18
CA GLN A 21 6.93 -5.65 -14.31
C GLN A 21 7.85 -6.33 -15.34
N GLU A 22 7.54 -7.60 -15.65
CA GLU A 22 8.30 -8.39 -16.62
C GLU A 22 7.60 -8.46 -17.99
N GLN A 23 6.30 -8.17 -18.00
CA GLN A 23 5.49 -8.18 -19.22
C GLN A 23 5.25 -6.76 -19.70
N ALA A 24 5.43 -6.54 -20.99
CA ALA A 24 5.15 -5.26 -21.64
C ALA A 24 3.65 -5.08 -21.90
N PHE A 25 2.88 -5.01 -20.81
CA PHE A 25 1.43 -4.74 -20.83
C PHE A 25 1.19 -3.38 -20.20
N TYR A 26 0.68 -2.44 -20.98
CA TYR A 26 0.44 -1.05 -20.57
C TYR A 26 -0.76 -0.47 -21.31
N HIS A 27 -1.23 0.71 -20.90
CA HIS A 27 -2.24 1.46 -21.62
C HIS A 27 -1.59 2.61 -22.40
N ASP A 28 -1.90 2.71 -23.68
CA ASP A 28 -1.45 3.83 -24.50
C ASP A 28 -2.00 5.15 -23.94
N ARG A 29 -1.15 6.15 -23.80
CA ARG A 29 -1.50 7.43 -23.15
C ARG A 29 -2.44 8.31 -23.96
N HIS A 30 -2.57 8.05 -25.26
CA HIS A 30 -3.41 8.84 -26.16
C HIS A 30 -4.74 8.17 -26.45
N SER A 31 -4.71 6.88 -26.76
CA SER A 31 -5.92 6.10 -27.08
C SER A 31 -6.58 5.48 -25.83
N PHE A 32 -5.83 5.34 -24.72
CA PHE A 32 -6.22 4.62 -23.51
C PHE A 32 -6.51 3.13 -23.75
N GLU A 33 -6.08 2.60 -24.90
CA GLU A 33 -6.22 1.18 -25.20
C GLU A 33 -5.15 0.35 -24.50
N ALA A 34 -5.53 -0.86 -24.09
CA ALA A 34 -4.61 -1.81 -23.52
C ALA A 34 -3.73 -2.43 -24.61
N VAL A 35 -2.43 -2.35 -24.45
CA VAL A 35 -1.43 -2.85 -25.38
C VAL A 35 -0.59 -3.93 -24.72
N LEU A 36 -0.47 -5.07 -25.39
CA LEU A 36 0.45 -6.14 -25.01
C LEU A 36 1.51 -6.29 -26.11
N ASP A 37 2.74 -5.86 -25.81
CA ASP A 37 3.87 -6.05 -26.70
C ASP A 37 4.51 -7.42 -26.45
N LEU A 38 4.30 -8.36 -27.37
CA LEU A 38 4.85 -9.71 -27.28
C LEU A 38 6.37 -9.78 -27.49
N ASN A 39 6.96 -8.75 -28.10
CA ASN A 39 8.40 -8.65 -28.27
C ASN A 39 9.10 -8.09 -27.04
N ALA A 40 8.33 -7.57 -26.06
CA ALA A 40 8.83 -6.95 -24.85
C ALA A 40 9.94 -5.92 -25.14
N ALA A 41 9.68 -5.02 -26.09
CA ALA A 41 10.61 -3.94 -26.39
C ALA A 41 10.91 -3.12 -25.12
N PRO A 42 12.16 -2.66 -24.91
CA PRO A 42 12.53 -1.95 -23.69
C PRO A 42 11.60 -0.78 -23.36
N GLU A 43 11.21 0.00 -24.37
CA GLU A 43 10.31 1.13 -24.19
C GLU A 43 8.91 0.69 -23.71
N SER A 44 8.41 -0.45 -24.20
CA SER A 44 7.12 -1.01 -23.79
C SER A 44 7.16 -1.54 -22.35
N VAL A 45 8.28 -2.12 -21.94
CA VAL A 45 8.52 -2.56 -20.55
C VAL A 45 8.61 -1.34 -19.62
N ASP A 46 9.29 -0.29 -20.02
CA ASP A 46 9.42 0.96 -19.25
C ASP A 46 8.05 1.64 -19.06
N LEU A 47 7.18 1.62 -20.07
CA LEU A 47 5.80 2.12 -19.95
C LEU A 47 4.98 1.29 -18.97
N ALA A 48 5.07 -0.03 -19.06
CA ALA A 48 4.39 -0.93 -18.13
C ALA A 48 4.88 -0.76 -16.68
N GLU A 49 6.19 -0.58 -16.49
CA GLU A 49 6.77 -0.32 -15.16
C GLU A 49 6.36 1.05 -14.61
N ALA A 50 6.28 2.06 -15.45
CA ALA A 50 5.80 3.39 -15.05
C ALA A 50 4.33 3.34 -14.63
N GLU A 51 3.49 2.56 -15.32
CA GLU A 51 2.09 2.37 -14.95
C GLU A 51 1.94 1.60 -13.62
N ARG A 52 2.71 0.53 -13.45
CA ARG A 52 2.78 -0.20 -12.17
C ARG A 52 3.15 0.73 -11.02
N LEU A 53 4.20 1.54 -11.19
CA LEU A 53 4.65 2.48 -10.15
C LEU A 53 3.57 3.52 -9.83
N ALA A 54 2.87 4.03 -10.84
CA ALA A 54 1.77 4.97 -10.65
C ALA A 54 0.62 4.35 -9.83
N GLU A 55 0.30 3.08 -10.08
CA GLU A 55 -0.72 2.37 -9.29
C GLU A 55 -0.24 2.10 -7.86
N ASP A 56 1.02 1.67 -7.68
CA ASP A 56 1.59 1.46 -6.35
C ASP A 56 1.62 2.77 -5.52
N LEU A 57 1.92 3.92 -6.14
CA LEU A 57 1.84 5.24 -5.50
C LEU A 57 0.41 5.58 -5.09
N ARG A 58 -0.57 5.26 -5.92
CA ARG A 58 -1.99 5.45 -5.59
C ARG A 58 -2.43 4.56 -4.43
N LEU A 59 -1.99 3.31 -4.42
CA LEU A 59 -2.25 2.37 -3.31
C LEU A 59 -1.57 2.83 -2.01
N LEU A 60 -0.34 3.32 -2.09
CA LEU A 60 0.38 3.89 -0.97
C LEU A 60 -0.40 5.08 -0.37
N TYR A 61 -0.84 6.02 -1.21
CA TYR A 61 -1.65 7.15 -0.79
C TYR A 61 -2.94 6.68 -0.08
N VAL A 62 -3.67 5.73 -0.68
CA VAL A 62 -4.87 5.17 -0.06
C VAL A 62 -4.56 4.52 1.28
N ALA A 63 -3.45 3.78 1.40
CA ALA A 63 -3.07 3.12 2.64
C ALA A 63 -2.73 4.13 3.76
N LEU A 64 -1.92 5.14 3.46
CA LEU A 64 -1.53 6.19 4.41
C LEU A 64 -2.73 7.00 4.91
N THR A 65 -3.67 7.30 4.02
CA THR A 65 -4.86 8.09 4.35
C THR A 65 -5.96 7.30 5.04
N ARG A 66 -5.73 6.05 5.46
CA ARG A 66 -6.70 5.26 6.23
C ARG A 66 -6.60 5.45 7.73
N SER A 67 -5.48 5.94 8.23
CA SER A 67 -5.28 6.14 9.66
C SER A 67 -5.94 7.44 10.16
N VAL A 68 -6.60 7.34 11.32
CA VAL A 68 -7.16 8.51 12.01
C VAL A 68 -6.18 9.06 13.03
N TRP A 69 -5.54 8.18 13.83
CA TRP A 69 -4.70 8.57 14.94
C TRP A 69 -3.21 8.26 14.72
N HIS A 70 -2.91 7.09 14.18
CA HIS A 70 -1.51 6.66 14.06
C HIS A 70 -1.32 5.71 12.88
N CYS A 71 -0.22 5.92 12.15
CA CYS A 71 0.23 5.05 11.07
C CYS A 71 1.67 4.62 11.29
N SER A 72 1.92 3.32 11.40
CA SER A 72 3.26 2.75 11.49
C SER A 72 3.69 2.14 10.17
N LEU A 73 4.89 2.50 9.71
CA LEU A 73 5.48 2.02 8.46
C LEU A 73 6.69 1.13 8.76
N GLY A 74 6.71 -0.07 8.20
CA GLY A 74 7.88 -0.95 8.24
C GLY A 74 8.76 -0.74 7.01
N VAL A 75 9.93 -0.18 7.19
CA VAL A 75 10.90 0.05 6.11
C VAL A 75 12.10 -0.88 6.30
N ALA A 76 12.42 -1.66 5.27
CA ALA A 76 13.56 -2.55 5.26
C ALA A 76 14.45 -2.28 4.05
N PRO A 77 15.79 -2.31 4.21
CA PRO A 77 16.74 -2.14 3.11
C PRO A 77 16.81 -3.42 2.27
N LEU A 78 15.74 -3.69 1.50
CA LEU A 78 15.62 -4.89 0.69
C LEU A 78 16.57 -4.84 -0.50
N VAL A 79 17.22 -5.97 -0.78
CA VAL A 79 18.03 -6.21 -1.97
C VAL A 79 17.44 -7.39 -2.71
N ARG A 80 16.90 -7.17 -3.89
CA ARG A 80 16.44 -8.24 -4.79
C ARG A 80 17.61 -8.72 -5.63
N ARG A 81 18.19 -9.80 -5.23
CA ARG A 81 19.48 -10.22 -5.69
C ARG A 81 19.54 -11.05 -6.98
N ARG A 82 20.37 -10.69 -7.93
CA ARG A 82 21.22 -11.59 -8.71
C ARG A 82 22.62 -10.98 -8.81
N GLY A 83 23.62 -11.63 -8.18
CA GLY A 83 25.04 -11.24 -8.25
C GLY A 83 25.60 -10.57 -6.99
N ASP A 84 26.91 -10.27 -7.01
CA ASP A 84 27.70 -9.77 -5.86
C ASP A 84 27.68 -8.25 -5.67
N LYS A 85 26.63 -7.54 -6.06
CA LYS A 85 26.52 -6.13 -5.80
C LYS A 85 26.27 -5.90 -4.30
N LYS A 86 27.32 -5.57 -3.58
CA LYS A 86 27.25 -5.04 -2.22
C LYS A 86 26.98 -3.53 -2.30
N GLY A 87 26.00 -3.07 -1.58
CA GLY A 87 25.85 -1.64 -1.29
C GLY A 87 24.43 -1.14 -1.44
N ASP A 88 23.92 -1.04 -2.66
CA ASP A 88 22.65 -0.40 -2.91
C ASP A 88 21.46 -1.29 -2.60
N THR A 89 20.37 -0.68 -2.14
CA THR A 89 19.08 -1.35 -1.96
C THR A 89 18.20 -1.14 -3.19
N ASP A 90 17.25 -2.06 -3.40
CA ASP A 90 16.25 -1.93 -4.48
C ASP A 90 15.02 -1.11 -4.05
N VAL A 91 15.04 -0.53 -2.85
CA VAL A 91 13.91 0.21 -2.27
C VAL A 91 13.49 1.39 -3.15
N HIS A 92 14.41 2.02 -3.88
CA HIS A 92 14.12 3.13 -4.81
C HIS A 92 13.09 2.78 -5.91
N GLN A 93 12.88 1.48 -6.19
CA GLN A 93 11.90 0.98 -7.16
C GLN A 93 10.50 0.81 -6.55
N SER A 94 10.38 0.86 -5.23
CA SER A 94 9.09 0.85 -4.54
C SER A 94 8.42 2.23 -4.57
N ALA A 95 7.10 2.28 -4.33
CA ALA A 95 6.36 3.53 -4.26
C ALA A 95 6.93 4.47 -3.17
N LEU A 96 7.19 3.95 -1.97
CA LEU A 96 7.79 4.75 -0.90
C LEU A 96 9.22 5.19 -1.26
N GLY A 97 10.05 4.27 -1.76
CA GLY A 97 11.43 4.58 -2.13
C GLY A 97 11.51 5.60 -3.27
N ARG A 98 10.58 5.57 -4.22
CA ARG A 98 10.48 6.60 -5.27
C ARG A 98 10.28 8.00 -4.68
N LEU A 99 9.48 8.12 -3.64
CA LEU A 99 9.26 9.41 -2.96
C LEU A 99 10.48 9.83 -2.12
N LEU A 100 11.05 8.91 -1.35
CA LEU A 100 12.16 9.20 -0.43
C LEU A 100 13.48 9.45 -1.15
N GLN A 101 13.81 8.58 -2.11
CA GLN A 101 15.10 8.54 -2.80
C GLN A 101 15.07 9.22 -4.17
N LYS A 102 13.91 9.77 -4.58
CA LYS A 102 13.68 10.39 -5.91
C LYS A 102 14.01 9.46 -7.08
N GLY A 103 13.94 8.14 -6.84
CA GLY A 103 14.25 7.10 -7.82
C GLY A 103 15.72 6.73 -7.94
N GLU A 104 16.59 7.32 -7.12
CA GLU A 104 18.02 7.01 -7.13
C GLU A 104 18.36 5.86 -6.19
N PRO A 105 19.14 4.86 -6.64
CA PRO A 105 19.58 3.78 -5.77
C PRO A 105 20.46 4.30 -4.65
N GLN A 106 20.26 3.78 -3.44
CA GLN A 106 21.06 4.12 -2.26
C GLN A 106 21.28 2.87 -1.40
N ASP A 107 22.35 2.90 -0.62
CA ASP A 107 22.60 1.88 0.37
C ASP A 107 21.68 2.03 1.60
N ALA A 108 21.82 1.13 2.57
CA ALA A 108 21.00 1.16 3.79
C ALA A 108 21.21 2.45 4.62
N ALA A 109 22.41 3.02 4.59
CA ALA A 109 22.72 4.26 5.32
C ALA A 109 22.05 5.48 4.63
N GLY A 110 22.13 5.56 3.31
CA GLY A 110 21.45 6.60 2.53
C GLY A 110 19.94 6.54 2.68
N LEU A 111 19.34 5.33 2.64
CA LEU A 111 17.91 5.14 2.89
C LEU A 111 17.54 5.64 4.30
N ARG A 112 18.32 5.30 5.30
CA ARG A 112 18.13 5.79 6.68
C ARG A 112 18.16 7.32 6.74
N THR A 113 19.13 7.95 6.11
CA THR A 113 19.22 9.42 6.03
C THR A 113 17.96 10.04 5.39
N CYS A 114 17.42 9.42 4.33
CA CYS A 114 16.19 9.87 3.72
C CYS A 114 14.97 9.78 4.66
N ILE A 115 14.92 8.73 5.51
CA ILE A 115 13.86 8.57 6.50
C ILE A 115 14.02 9.60 7.63
N GLU A 116 15.24 9.77 8.15
CA GLU A 116 15.54 10.73 9.20
C GLU A 116 15.21 12.18 8.78
N ALA A 117 15.35 12.50 7.50
CA ALA A 117 14.98 13.79 6.94
C ALA A 117 13.47 14.08 6.93
N LEU A 118 12.62 13.05 7.12
CA LEU A 118 11.17 13.21 7.26
C LEU A 118 10.73 13.40 8.71
N CYS A 119 11.64 13.17 9.67
CA CYS A 119 11.27 13.23 11.07
C CYS A 119 11.06 14.67 11.51
N ASP A 120 9.96 14.89 12.24
CA ASP A 120 9.54 16.15 12.85
C ASP A 120 8.78 15.87 14.15
N ASP A 121 7.95 16.81 14.60
CA ASP A 121 7.16 16.63 15.83
C ASP A 121 6.10 15.54 15.71
N ASP A 122 5.64 15.24 14.48
CA ASP A 122 4.57 14.26 14.19
C ASP A 122 5.12 12.94 13.62
N ILE A 123 6.34 12.94 13.08
CA ILE A 123 6.96 11.78 12.42
C ILE A 123 8.24 11.40 13.15
N ALA A 124 8.25 10.22 13.72
CA ALA A 124 9.44 9.66 14.39
C ALA A 124 9.82 8.31 13.76
N TRP A 125 11.12 8.00 13.75
CA TRP A 125 11.58 6.70 13.36
C TRP A 125 12.30 6.00 14.52
N GLN A 126 12.22 4.68 14.52
CA GLN A 126 12.96 3.83 15.46
C GLN A 126 13.39 2.53 14.80
N THR A 127 14.50 1.98 15.25
CA THR A 127 14.90 0.63 14.81
C THR A 127 13.94 -0.40 15.38
N ALA A 128 13.38 -1.25 14.50
CA ALA A 128 12.53 -2.36 14.92
C ALA A 128 13.34 -3.32 15.81
N GLN A 129 12.82 -3.61 16.99
CA GLN A 129 13.39 -4.60 17.89
C GLN A 129 12.67 -5.94 17.69
N ILE A 130 13.45 -7.01 17.67
CA ILE A 130 12.86 -8.35 17.72
C ILE A 130 12.31 -8.51 19.14
N GLY A 131 10.98 -8.56 19.24
CA GLY A 131 10.33 -8.79 20.51
C GLY A 131 10.64 -10.19 21.08
N ASP A 132 10.57 -10.33 22.38
CA ASP A 132 10.58 -11.63 23.02
C ASP A 132 9.41 -12.45 22.47
N ASN A 133 9.66 -13.71 22.10
CA ASN A 133 8.62 -14.65 21.61
C ASN A 133 7.60 -15.02 22.71
N GLN A 134 7.07 -14.01 23.38
CA GLN A 134 6.01 -14.19 24.36
C GLN A 134 4.68 -14.31 23.62
N PRO A 135 3.96 -15.42 23.78
CA PRO A 135 2.63 -15.53 23.22
C PRO A 135 1.76 -14.42 23.83
N TRP A 136 1.05 -13.70 22.97
CA TRP A 136 0.09 -12.71 23.44
C TRP A 136 -0.98 -13.42 24.30
N GLN A 137 -1.06 -13.06 25.57
CA GLN A 137 -2.09 -13.56 26.48
C GLN A 137 -3.28 -12.61 26.40
N VAL A 138 -4.40 -13.15 25.96
CA VAL A 138 -5.68 -12.46 26.11
C VAL A 138 -5.94 -12.38 27.60
N ASN A 139 -5.82 -11.19 28.18
CA ASN A 139 -6.39 -10.99 29.51
C ASN A 139 -7.88 -11.33 29.41
N ASP A 140 -8.37 -12.20 30.27
CA ASP A 140 -9.77 -12.63 30.32
C ASP A 140 -10.70 -11.41 30.25
N VAL A 141 -11.03 -11.02 29.05
CA VAL A 141 -12.18 -10.16 28.80
C VAL A 141 -13.35 -11.07 29.06
N SER A 142 -14.10 -10.79 30.12
CA SER A 142 -15.32 -11.53 30.44
C SER A 142 -16.06 -11.76 29.13
N THR A 143 -16.26 -13.01 28.77
CA THR A 143 -17.05 -13.39 27.60
C THR A 143 -18.49 -13.00 27.89
N ALA A 144 -18.82 -11.72 27.67
CA ALA A 144 -20.20 -11.31 27.59
C ALA A 144 -20.82 -12.17 26.49
N GLU A 145 -21.83 -12.97 26.86
CA GLU A 145 -22.59 -13.75 25.86
C GLU A 145 -23.04 -12.81 24.76
N LEU A 146 -22.48 -13.01 23.59
CA LEU A 146 -22.88 -12.25 22.39
C LEU A 146 -24.25 -12.78 21.94
N ASN A 147 -25.29 -12.12 22.35
CA ASN A 147 -26.63 -12.39 21.86
C ASN A 147 -26.97 -11.50 20.68
N ALA A 148 -27.49 -12.09 19.61
CA ALA A 148 -27.98 -11.34 18.46
C ALA A 148 -29.14 -10.43 18.93
N LYS A 149 -29.06 -9.13 18.63
CA LYS A 149 -30.16 -8.20 18.87
C LYS A 149 -31.35 -8.62 17.99
N THR A 150 -32.49 -8.86 18.63
CA THR A 150 -33.74 -9.09 17.92
C THR A 150 -34.21 -7.78 17.30
N LEU A 151 -34.50 -7.81 15.99
CA LEU A 151 -35.03 -6.65 15.29
C LEU A 151 -36.45 -6.36 15.83
N GLN A 152 -36.59 -5.26 16.55
CA GLN A 152 -37.88 -4.86 17.14
C GLN A 152 -38.79 -4.12 16.17
N ARG A 153 -38.25 -3.65 15.06
CA ARG A 153 -38.99 -2.93 14.02
C ARG A 153 -38.41 -3.27 12.65
N LEU A 154 -39.26 -3.73 11.74
CA LEU A 154 -38.88 -3.85 10.35
C LEU A 154 -38.72 -2.43 9.77
N PRO A 155 -37.60 -2.15 9.08
CA PRO A 155 -37.45 -0.88 8.34
C PRO A 155 -38.60 -0.78 7.34
N GLY A 156 -39.29 0.36 7.32
CA GLY A 156 -40.31 0.60 6.28
C GLY A 156 -39.67 0.64 4.90
N ASP A 157 -40.21 -0.12 3.96
CA ASP A 157 -39.66 -0.27 2.59
C ASP A 157 -39.79 0.96 1.69
N ASN A 158 -40.13 2.13 2.25
CA ASN A 158 -40.51 3.31 1.47
C ASN A 158 -39.31 4.13 0.94
N TRP A 159 -38.08 3.76 1.28
CA TRP A 159 -36.88 4.43 0.74
C TRP A 159 -35.75 3.41 0.52
N ARG A 160 -34.97 3.67 -0.49
CA ARG A 160 -33.82 2.83 -0.86
C ARG A 160 -32.60 3.69 -1.07
N VAL A 161 -31.52 3.35 -0.39
CA VAL A 161 -30.20 3.95 -0.66
C VAL A 161 -29.56 3.19 -1.81
N THR A 162 -29.15 3.91 -2.84
CA THR A 162 -28.40 3.33 -3.97
C THR A 162 -27.19 4.19 -4.27
N SER A 163 -26.15 3.56 -4.79
CA SER A 163 -24.96 4.26 -5.27
C SER A 163 -25.15 4.73 -6.71
N TYR A 164 -24.33 5.66 -7.16
CA TYR A 164 -24.33 6.11 -8.56
C TYR A 164 -24.19 4.95 -9.55
N SER A 165 -23.30 3.99 -9.27
CA SER A 165 -23.14 2.76 -10.07
C SER A 165 -24.38 1.88 -10.07
N GLY A 166 -25.14 1.84 -8.97
CA GLY A 166 -26.42 1.12 -8.89
C GLY A 166 -27.53 1.78 -9.71
N LEU A 167 -27.47 3.08 -9.94
CA LEU A 167 -28.40 3.80 -10.82
C LEU A 167 -28.07 3.56 -12.30
N GLN A 168 -26.78 3.53 -12.67
CA GLN A 168 -26.35 3.26 -14.05
C GLN A 168 -26.76 1.87 -14.53
N GLN A 169 -26.71 0.84 -13.68
CA GLN A 169 -27.10 -0.52 -14.06
C GLN A 169 -28.62 -0.69 -14.34
N ARG A 170 -29.46 0.26 -13.97
CA ARG A 170 -30.89 0.22 -14.18
C ARG A 170 -31.38 1.02 -15.41
N GLY A 171 -30.46 1.72 -16.06
CA GLY A 171 -30.74 2.54 -17.26
C GLY A 171 -30.55 1.81 -18.58
N HIS A 172 -30.40 0.48 -18.57
CA HIS A 172 -30.33 -0.38 -19.77
C HIS A 172 -31.44 -1.39 -19.77
#